data_3da3dcf7adf6133d9b16ac3a7dc9fead
#
_entry.id   3da3dcf7adf6133d9b16ac3a7dc9fead
#
_cell.length_a   1.000
_cell.length_b   1.000
_cell.length_c   1.000
_cell.angle_alpha   90.00
_cell.angle_beta   90.00
_cell.angle_gamma   90.00
#
_symmetry.space_group_name_H-M   'P 1'
#
loop_
_entity.id
_entity.type
_entity.pdbx_description
1 polymer ?
#
loop_
_entity_poly.entity_id
_entity_poly.type
_entity_poly.pdbx_seq_one_letter_code
_entity_poly.pdbx_strand_id
1 'polypeptide(L)'
;MKRRIAILGAATILLVAALIYGSVLFTVGGEQTVRAGDLENLLEVVALVRSRFYRQVEVADLLDAYARTGSIQGMLAEALEDPYTRLMDQHAYESMMSDTSGVFGGIGIVIGIRDSELTIISPIKGTPGERAGLRGNDKIIRIGERSTEFMTTDEAASLMRGEPGTEVTITIRRDDEEFDVTIIRDIINVMSIEEVEMIGQGIGYIRLTSFSDRTYHELVSALNQLEAEGMEGLILDLRFNPGGTLGAAIQVADEFIASG
;
A
#
# COMPACT_ATOMS: atom_id res chain seq x y z
N MET A 1 -36.96 13.79 -27.08
CA MET A 1 -36.71 14.89 -26.14
C MET A 1 -37.67 14.87 -24.94
N LYS A 2 -39.00 14.88 -25.10
CA LYS A 2 -39.96 14.89 -23.97
C LYS A 2 -39.89 13.66 -23.03
N ARG A 3 -39.58 12.46 -23.51
CA ARG A 3 -39.42 11.24 -22.70
C ARG A 3 -38.17 11.26 -21.81
N ARG A 4 -37.07 11.84 -22.29
CA ARG A 4 -35.81 11.96 -21.50
C ARG A 4 -35.93 12.99 -20.36
N ILE A 5 -36.67 14.07 -20.59
CA ILE A 5 -36.94 15.09 -19.56
C ILE A 5 -37.85 14.54 -18.46
N ALA A 6 -38.82 13.68 -18.80
CA ALA A 6 -39.70 13.04 -17.83
C ALA A 6 -38.94 12.00 -16.92
N ILE A 7 -37.97 11.28 -17.47
CA ILE A 7 -37.13 10.33 -16.72
C ILE A 7 -36.19 11.07 -15.78
N LEU A 8 -35.57 12.16 -16.23
CA LEU A 8 -34.72 13.00 -15.34
C LEU A 8 -35.54 13.64 -14.21
N GLY A 9 -36.75 14.13 -14.48
CA GLY A 9 -37.62 14.70 -13.46
C GLY A 9 -38.10 13.66 -12.42
N ALA A 10 -38.42 12.44 -12.86
CA ALA A 10 -38.81 11.36 -11.95
C ALA A 10 -37.62 10.90 -11.07
N ALA A 11 -36.40 10.82 -11.61
CA ALA A 11 -35.22 10.46 -10.86
C ALA A 11 -34.89 11.51 -9.79
N THR A 12 -35.05 12.81 -10.10
CA THR A 12 -34.82 13.89 -9.12
C THR A 12 -35.86 13.91 -8.01
N ILE A 13 -37.12 13.64 -8.30
CA ILE A 13 -38.19 13.56 -7.28
C ILE A 13 -37.99 12.36 -6.36
N LEU A 14 -37.57 11.22 -6.90
CA LEU A 14 -37.28 10.02 -6.13
C LEU A 14 -36.04 10.20 -5.24
N LEU A 15 -35.03 10.94 -5.70
CA LEU A 15 -33.82 11.26 -4.93
C LEU A 15 -34.14 12.19 -3.75
N VAL A 16 -35.01 13.16 -3.93
CA VAL A 16 -35.49 14.07 -2.87
C VAL A 16 -36.39 13.34 -1.87
N ALA A 17 -37.20 12.40 -2.31
CA ALA A 17 -38.02 11.57 -1.44
C ALA A 17 -37.18 10.61 -0.57
N ALA A 18 -36.09 10.06 -1.10
CA ALA A 18 -35.13 9.22 -0.36
C ALA A 18 -34.38 10.01 0.75
N LEU A 19 -34.05 11.27 0.49
CA LEU A 19 -33.44 12.17 1.47
C LEU A 19 -34.37 12.55 2.63
N ILE A 20 -35.70 12.58 2.39
CA ILE A 20 -36.70 13.01 3.38
C ILE A 20 -37.16 11.84 4.28
N TYR A 21 -37.17 10.61 3.80
CA TYR A 21 -37.73 9.46 4.50
C TYR A 21 -36.73 8.40 5.02
N GLY A 22 -35.42 8.62 4.89
CA GLY A 22 -34.38 7.88 5.66
C GLY A 22 -34.33 6.35 5.51
N SER A 23 -35.16 5.74 4.68
CA SER A 23 -35.11 4.30 4.41
C SER A 23 -36.01 3.92 3.21
N VAL A 24 -35.54 4.13 2.01
CA VAL A 24 -36.17 3.59 0.80
C VAL A 24 -35.19 2.68 0.09
N LEU A 25 -35.56 1.40 0.06
CA LEU A 25 -34.88 0.37 -0.72
C LEU A 25 -35.30 0.52 -2.18
N PHE A 26 -34.36 0.78 -3.08
CA PHE A 26 -34.57 0.72 -4.51
C PHE A 26 -34.04 -0.59 -5.07
N THR A 27 -34.87 -1.31 -5.77
CA THR A 27 -34.50 -2.45 -6.60
C THR A 27 -34.33 -1.96 -8.05
N VAL A 28 -33.09 -1.92 -8.53
CA VAL A 28 -32.80 -1.75 -9.95
C VAL A 28 -32.34 -3.09 -10.48
N GLY A 29 -33.16 -3.73 -11.29
CA GLY A 29 -32.87 -4.86 -12.17
C GLY A 29 -31.99 -5.97 -11.61
N GLY A 30 -32.47 -6.74 -10.60
CA GLY A 30 -31.80 -7.92 -10.03
C GLY A 30 -31.22 -7.67 -8.63
N GLU A 31 -31.83 -8.23 -7.62
CA GLU A 31 -31.51 -8.46 -6.19
C GLU A 31 -30.33 -7.70 -5.50
N GLN A 32 -29.97 -6.51 -5.87
CA GLN A 32 -29.04 -5.68 -5.11
C GLN A 32 -29.75 -4.50 -4.46
N THR A 33 -29.89 -4.57 -3.13
CA THR A 33 -30.40 -3.46 -2.31
C THR A 33 -29.30 -2.42 -2.10
N VAL A 34 -29.41 -1.28 -2.77
CA VAL A 34 -28.54 -0.12 -2.51
C VAL A 34 -28.94 0.49 -1.17
N ARG A 35 -28.00 0.51 -0.21
CA ARG A 35 -28.21 1.17 1.08
C ARG A 35 -28.03 2.70 0.91
N ALA A 36 -28.70 3.48 1.73
CA ALA A 36 -28.60 4.95 1.67
C ALA A 36 -27.14 5.46 1.79
N GLY A 37 -26.31 4.80 2.61
CA GLY A 37 -24.88 5.10 2.70
C GLY A 37 -24.08 4.81 1.43
N ASP A 38 -24.48 3.80 0.66
CA ASP A 38 -23.81 3.46 -0.61
C ASP A 38 -24.06 4.54 -1.66
N LEU A 39 -25.22 5.18 -1.63
CA LEU A 39 -25.56 6.27 -2.54
C LEU A 39 -24.80 7.56 -2.20
N GLU A 40 -24.62 7.87 -0.94
CA GLU A 40 -23.85 9.03 -0.48
C GLU A 40 -22.38 8.88 -0.93
N ASN A 41 -21.77 7.73 -0.66
CA ASN A 41 -20.41 7.41 -1.11
C ASN A 41 -20.27 7.47 -2.63
N LEU A 42 -21.26 6.95 -3.38
CA LEU A 42 -21.26 7.02 -4.83
C LEU A 42 -21.25 8.47 -5.34
N LEU A 43 -22.11 9.33 -4.78
CA LEU A 43 -22.21 10.74 -5.18
C LEU A 43 -20.92 11.50 -4.83
N GLU A 44 -20.31 11.21 -3.70
CA GLU A 44 -19.04 11.81 -3.29
C GLU A 44 -17.91 11.40 -4.25
N VAL A 45 -17.79 10.12 -4.59
CA VAL A 45 -16.79 9.63 -5.54
C VAL A 45 -17.00 10.21 -6.94
N VAL A 46 -18.26 10.29 -7.42
CA VAL A 46 -18.58 10.94 -8.71
C VAL A 46 -18.18 12.40 -8.71
N ALA A 47 -18.44 13.15 -7.61
CA ALA A 47 -18.05 14.54 -7.49
C ALA A 47 -16.52 14.71 -7.45
N LEU A 48 -15.82 13.81 -6.75
CA LEU A 48 -14.36 13.79 -6.67
C LEU A 48 -13.72 13.53 -8.04
N VAL A 49 -14.18 12.51 -8.76
CA VAL A 49 -13.70 12.21 -10.11
C VAL A 49 -13.88 13.41 -11.03
N ARG A 50 -15.05 14.01 -11.05
CA ARG A 50 -15.32 15.20 -11.89
C ARG A 50 -14.42 16.40 -11.57
N SER A 51 -14.05 16.58 -10.31
CA SER A 51 -13.29 17.74 -9.86
C SER A 51 -11.77 17.53 -9.89
N ARG A 52 -11.29 16.28 -9.81
CA ARG A 52 -9.88 15.98 -9.60
C ARG A 52 -9.23 15.10 -10.66
N PHE A 53 -10.04 14.35 -11.43
CA PHE A 53 -9.47 13.50 -12.47
C PHE A 53 -8.85 14.34 -13.58
N TYR A 54 -7.73 13.91 -14.14
CA TYR A 54 -6.92 14.68 -15.09
C TYR A 54 -7.61 14.95 -16.45
N ARG A 55 -8.62 14.18 -16.79
CA ARG A 55 -9.49 14.41 -17.97
C ARG A 55 -10.94 14.57 -17.55
N GLN A 56 -11.72 15.23 -18.41
CA GLN A 56 -13.16 15.38 -18.18
C GLN A 56 -13.85 14.03 -18.34
N VAL A 57 -14.71 13.71 -17.39
CA VAL A 57 -15.55 12.51 -17.37
C VAL A 57 -17.00 12.94 -17.22
N GLU A 58 -17.86 12.42 -18.10
CA GLU A 58 -19.29 12.71 -18.01
C GLU A 58 -19.93 11.89 -16.88
N VAL A 59 -20.82 12.52 -16.13
CA VAL A 59 -21.55 11.84 -15.02
C VAL A 59 -22.35 10.66 -15.55
N ALA A 60 -22.89 10.78 -16.76
CA ALA A 60 -23.66 9.71 -17.37
C ALA A 60 -22.84 8.44 -17.56
N ASP A 61 -21.58 8.56 -17.98
CA ASP A 61 -20.70 7.41 -18.21
C ASP A 61 -20.36 6.72 -16.89
N LEU A 62 -20.12 7.49 -15.81
CA LEU A 62 -19.90 6.95 -14.47
C LEU A 62 -21.13 6.19 -13.94
N LEU A 63 -22.31 6.79 -14.04
CA LEU A 63 -23.54 6.16 -13.57
C LEU A 63 -23.93 4.93 -14.40
N ASP A 64 -23.70 4.96 -15.71
CA ASP A 64 -23.93 3.82 -16.59
C ASP A 64 -22.97 2.67 -16.27
N ALA A 65 -21.69 2.96 -15.99
CA ALA A 65 -20.71 1.97 -15.53
C ALA A 65 -21.08 1.40 -14.16
N TYR A 66 -21.52 2.25 -13.22
CA TYR A 66 -22.04 1.78 -11.93
C TYR A 66 -23.24 0.85 -12.07
N ALA A 67 -24.19 1.21 -12.96
CA ALA A 67 -25.36 0.37 -13.20
C ALA A 67 -25.02 -1.00 -13.82
N ARG A 68 -23.93 -1.09 -14.61
CA ARG A 68 -23.44 -2.36 -15.17
C ARG A 68 -22.66 -3.20 -14.18
N THR A 69 -21.79 -2.58 -13.39
CA THR A 69 -20.84 -3.28 -12.53
C THR A 69 -21.34 -3.53 -11.10
N GLY A 70 -22.33 -2.74 -10.66
CA GLY A 70 -22.90 -2.82 -9.32
C GLY A 70 -21.98 -2.37 -8.18
N SER A 71 -20.83 -1.75 -8.48
CA SER A 71 -19.86 -1.30 -7.48
C SER A 71 -19.12 -0.04 -7.90
N ILE A 72 -18.68 0.75 -6.91
CA ILE A 72 -17.87 1.95 -7.18
C ILE A 72 -16.51 1.57 -7.79
N GLN A 73 -15.89 0.48 -7.33
CA GLN A 73 -14.64 0.00 -7.94
C GLN A 73 -14.82 -0.36 -9.41
N GLY A 74 -15.89 -1.10 -9.72
CA GLY A 74 -16.22 -1.46 -11.10
C GLY A 74 -16.52 -0.23 -11.97
N MET A 75 -17.26 0.73 -11.43
CA MET A 75 -17.52 2.02 -12.07
C MET A 75 -16.22 2.74 -12.44
N LEU A 76 -15.29 2.88 -11.49
CA LEU A 76 -14.03 3.57 -11.73
C LEU A 76 -13.18 2.82 -12.76
N ALA A 77 -13.07 1.50 -12.64
CA ALA A 77 -12.28 0.69 -13.57
C ALA A 77 -12.81 0.78 -15.02
N GLU A 78 -14.14 0.74 -15.19
CA GLU A 78 -14.76 0.75 -16.51
C GLU A 78 -14.84 2.16 -17.13
N ALA A 79 -15.27 3.16 -16.36
CA ALA A 79 -15.49 4.51 -16.90
C ALA A 79 -14.19 5.32 -17.06
N LEU A 80 -13.18 5.05 -16.24
CA LEU A 80 -11.94 5.82 -16.30
C LEU A 80 -10.89 5.20 -17.22
N GLU A 81 -10.93 3.87 -17.42
CA GLU A 81 -9.92 3.15 -18.19
C GLU A 81 -8.49 3.53 -17.77
N ASP A 82 -8.30 3.77 -16.46
CA ASP A 82 -7.04 4.18 -15.88
C ASP A 82 -6.58 3.17 -14.83
N PRO A 83 -5.45 2.46 -15.06
CA PRO A 83 -4.97 1.42 -14.17
C PRO A 83 -4.47 1.96 -12.81
N TYR A 84 -4.26 3.26 -12.70
CA TYR A 84 -3.72 3.90 -11.49
C TYR A 84 -4.82 4.43 -10.57
N THR A 85 -6.02 4.70 -11.10
CA THR A 85 -7.16 5.16 -10.30
C THR A 85 -7.90 3.97 -9.70
N ARG A 86 -7.88 3.88 -8.39
CA ARG A 86 -8.59 2.83 -7.64
C ARG A 86 -9.18 3.36 -6.34
N LEU A 87 -10.30 2.82 -5.94
CA LEU A 87 -10.86 3.00 -4.60
C LEU A 87 -10.20 2.00 -3.67
N MET A 88 -9.68 2.49 -2.55
CA MET A 88 -9.12 1.68 -1.49
C MET A 88 -10.06 1.67 -0.29
N ASP A 89 -10.23 0.53 0.34
CA ASP A 89 -10.79 0.48 1.68
C ASP A 89 -9.76 1.02 2.71
N GLN A 90 -10.20 1.18 3.94
CA GLN A 90 -9.35 1.73 5.01
C GLN A 90 -8.07 0.90 5.19
N HIS A 91 -8.17 -0.42 5.17
CA HIS A 91 -7.03 -1.30 5.38
C HIS A 91 -6.01 -1.22 4.24
N ALA A 92 -6.48 -1.22 2.99
CA ALA A 92 -5.61 -1.06 1.82
C ALA A 92 -4.92 0.32 1.81
N TYR A 93 -5.64 1.37 2.21
CA TYR A 93 -5.08 2.71 2.35
C TYR A 93 -4.01 2.78 3.46
N GLU A 94 -4.29 2.23 4.65
CA GLU A 94 -3.33 2.18 5.76
C GLU A 94 -2.08 1.39 5.38
N SER A 95 -2.24 0.27 4.66
CA SER A 95 -1.11 -0.51 4.14
C SER A 95 -0.25 0.30 3.17
N MET A 96 -0.89 0.97 2.21
CA MET A 96 -0.19 1.83 1.25
C MET A 96 0.55 2.99 1.95
N MET A 97 -0.09 3.63 2.93
CA MET A 97 0.54 4.70 3.71
C MET A 97 1.72 4.20 4.53
N SER A 98 1.61 3.00 5.11
CA SER A 98 2.71 2.34 5.83
C SER A 98 3.90 2.04 4.92
N ASP A 99 3.65 1.50 3.73
CA ASP A 99 4.69 1.22 2.74
C ASP A 99 5.37 2.51 2.26
N THR A 100 4.60 3.58 2.12
CA THR A 100 5.10 4.90 1.71
C THR A 100 5.95 5.57 2.78
N SER A 101 5.55 5.46 4.04
CA SER A 101 6.31 6.03 5.18
C SER A 101 7.58 5.24 5.52
N GLY A 102 7.66 3.98 5.11
CA GLY A 102 8.71 3.04 5.53
C GLY A 102 8.59 2.61 7.01
N VAL A 103 7.43 2.85 7.65
CA VAL A 103 7.18 2.53 9.06
C VAL A 103 5.86 1.80 9.20
N PHE A 104 5.86 0.60 9.76
CA PHE A 104 4.65 -0.17 10.00
C PHE A 104 4.75 -1.05 11.24
N GLY A 105 3.60 -1.44 11.78
CA GLY A 105 3.52 -2.42 12.84
C GLY A 105 3.60 -3.85 12.27
N GLY A 106 4.47 -4.69 12.84
CA GLY A 106 4.62 -6.05 12.36
C GLY A 106 5.75 -6.82 13.04
N ILE A 107 6.21 -7.89 12.40
CA ILE A 107 7.27 -8.76 12.95
C ILE A 107 8.65 -8.55 12.31
N GLY A 108 8.73 -7.81 11.19
CA GLY A 108 9.99 -7.44 10.56
C GLY A 108 10.71 -8.59 9.87
N ILE A 109 10.06 -9.21 8.89
CA ILE A 109 10.67 -10.23 8.01
C ILE A 109 10.41 -9.91 6.56
N VAL A 110 11.33 -10.27 5.69
CA VAL A 110 11.16 -10.28 4.24
C VAL A 110 10.71 -11.67 3.83
N ILE A 111 9.60 -11.74 3.10
CA ILE A 111 9.01 -13.01 2.64
C ILE A 111 8.95 -13.08 1.12
N GLY A 112 8.87 -14.27 0.60
CA GLY A 112 8.69 -14.53 -0.83
C GLY A 112 8.13 -15.93 -1.06
N ILE A 113 7.73 -16.23 -2.28
CA ILE A 113 7.35 -17.60 -2.67
C ILE A 113 8.56 -18.30 -3.26
N ARG A 114 8.93 -19.44 -2.67
CA ARG A 114 9.96 -20.35 -3.19
C ARG A 114 9.41 -21.77 -3.21
N ASP A 115 9.57 -22.44 -4.32
CA ASP A 115 9.05 -23.80 -4.52
C ASP A 115 7.55 -23.93 -4.18
N SER A 116 6.77 -22.89 -4.54
CA SER A 116 5.34 -22.75 -4.25
C SER A 116 4.99 -22.63 -2.76
N GLU A 117 5.97 -22.40 -1.90
CA GLU A 117 5.77 -22.22 -0.45
C GLU A 117 6.17 -20.81 0.01
N LEU A 118 5.39 -20.27 0.94
CA LEU A 118 5.71 -19.01 1.59
C LEU A 118 6.98 -19.18 2.44
N THR A 119 8.01 -18.41 2.11
CA THR A 119 9.35 -18.61 2.66
C THR A 119 9.88 -17.29 3.20
N ILE A 120 10.52 -17.33 4.36
CA ILE A 120 11.28 -16.20 4.89
C ILE A 120 12.58 -16.08 4.06
N ILE A 121 12.74 -14.95 3.39
CA ILE A 121 13.97 -14.61 2.67
C ILE A 121 15.05 -14.20 3.67
N SER A 122 14.70 -13.26 4.56
CA SER A 122 15.55 -12.82 5.67
C SER A 122 14.73 -12.13 6.74
N PRO A 123 15.06 -12.24 8.02
CA PRO A 123 14.61 -11.30 9.04
C PRO A 123 15.31 -9.95 8.84
N ILE A 124 14.61 -8.87 9.21
CA ILE A 124 15.18 -7.52 9.23
C ILE A 124 15.93 -7.37 10.56
N LYS A 125 17.14 -6.83 10.51
CA LYS A 125 18.00 -6.68 11.69
C LYS A 125 17.36 -5.80 12.77
N GLY A 126 17.42 -6.25 14.03
CA GLY A 126 16.88 -5.54 15.18
C GLY A 126 15.37 -5.67 15.37
N THR A 127 14.68 -6.45 14.54
CA THR A 127 13.21 -6.60 14.59
C THR A 127 12.76 -7.79 15.44
N PRO A 128 11.45 -7.86 15.78
CA PRO A 128 10.92 -9.00 16.54
C PRO A 128 11.17 -10.36 15.90
N GLY A 129 11.07 -10.45 14.57
CA GLY A 129 11.31 -11.70 13.85
C GLY A 129 12.74 -12.21 14.00
N GLU A 130 13.73 -11.31 13.94
CA GLU A 130 15.13 -11.68 14.21
C GLU A 130 15.30 -12.11 15.67
N ARG A 131 14.76 -11.34 16.63
CA ARG A 131 14.82 -11.68 18.06
C ARG A 131 14.15 -13.01 18.41
N ALA A 132 13.11 -13.37 17.68
CA ALA A 132 12.42 -14.66 17.81
C ALA A 132 13.18 -15.83 17.17
N GLY A 133 14.32 -15.58 16.53
CA GLY A 133 15.18 -16.61 15.94
C GLY A 133 14.70 -17.14 14.60
N LEU A 134 13.87 -16.39 13.89
CA LEU A 134 13.50 -16.69 12.50
C LEU A 134 14.74 -16.58 11.59
N ARG A 135 14.78 -17.39 10.54
CA ARG A 135 15.94 -17.48 9.64
C ARG A 135 15.51 -17.46 8.18
N GLY A 136 16.42 -17.10 7.31
CA GLY A 136 16.26 -17.31 5.88
C GLY A 136 16.04 -18.79 5.55
N ASN A 137 15.15 -19.05 4.62
CA ASN A 137 14.66 -20.37 4.19
C ASN A 137 13.68 -21.09 5.14
N ASP A 138 13.30 -20.51 6.29
CA ASP A 138 12.16 -21.00 7.05
C ASP A 138 10.89 -20.93 6.19
N LYS A 139 10.13 -22.02 6.13
CA LYS A 139 8.84 -22.07 5.44
C LYS A 139 7.75 -21.69 6.43
N ILE A 140 6.92 -20.72 6.08
CA ILE A 140 5.76 -20.35 6.90
C ILE A 140 4.59 -21.19 6.41
N ILE A 141 4.12 -22.12 7.22
CA ILE A 141 3.03 -23.04 6.86
C ILE A 141 1.67 -22.60 7.42
N ARG A 142 1.67 -21.78 8.48
CA ARG A 142 0.46 -21.19 9.06
C ARG A 142 0.75 -19.82 9.65
N ILE A 143 -0.28 -18.96 9.64
CA ILE A 143 -0.30 -17.68 10.36
C ILE A 143 -1.58 -17.65 11.19
N GLY A 144 -1.46 -17.75 12.51
CA GLY A 144 -2.56 -18.07 13.40
C GLY A 144 -3.18 -19.41 13.02
N GLU A 145 -4.49 -19.41 12.78
CA GLU A 145 -5.21 -20.64 12.36
C GLU A 145 -5.26 -20.84 10.84
N ARG A 146 -4.76 -19.88 10.04
CA ARG A 146 -4.85 -19.91 8.57
C ARG A 146 -3.65 -20.60 7.95
N SER A 147 -3.89 -21.60 7.09
CA SER A 147 -2.85 -22.19 6.24
C SER A 147 -2.35 -21.15 5.24
N THR A 148 -1.05 -21.20 4.94
CA THR A 148 -0.41 -20.36 3.91
C THR A 148 -0.40 -21.01 2.53
N GLU A 149 -0.96 -22.20 2.40
CA GLU A 149 -1.12 -22.88 1.11
C GLU A 149 -1.98 -22.02 0.18
N PHE A 150 -1.46 -21.71 -1.00
CA PHE A 150 -2.03 -20.80 -2.00
C PHE A 150 -2.19 -19.34 -1.56
N MET A 151 -1.65 -18.94 -0.41
CA MET A 151 -1.67 -17.56 0.06
C MET A 151 -0.65 -16.71 -0.72
N THR A 152 -1.05 -15.52 -1.11
CA THR A 152 -0.11 -14.55 -1.69
C THR A 152 0.79 -13.92 -0.63
N THR A 153 1.93 -13.35 -1.05
CA THR A 153 2.82 -12.62 -0.12
C THR A 153 2.11 -11.45 0.55
N ASP A 154 1.21 -10.76 -0.17
CA ASP A 154 0.49 -9.61 0.35
C ASP A 154 -0.54 -10.02 1.42
N GLU A 155 -1.26 -11.12 1.19
CA GLU A 155 -2.18 -11.69 2.19
C GLU A 155 -1.43 -12.12 3.45
N ALA A 156 -0.29 -12.78 3.30
CA ALA A 156 0.55 -13.19 4.43
C ALA A 156 1.12 -11.98 5.18
N ALA A 157 1.63 -10.99 4.47
CA ALA A 157 2.12 -9.75 5.06
C ALA A 157 1.01 -9.04 5.85
N SER A 158 -0.19 -8.95 5.29
CA SER A 158 -1.36 -8.35 5.96
C SER A 158 -1.71 -9.04 7.28
N LEU A 159 -1.61 -10.37 7.35
CA LEU A 159 -1.86 -11.13 8.59
C LEU A 159 -0.76 -10.96 9.64
N MET A 160 0.49 -10.80 9.20
CA MET A 160 1.63 -10.61 10.09
C MET A 160 1.80 -9.15 10.55
N ARG A 161 1.27 -8.17 9.80
CA ARG A 161 1.16 -6.78 10.22
C ARG A 161 0.08 -6.62 11.29
N GLY A 162 0.10 -5.52 12.01
CA GLY A 162 -0.91 -5.15 13.00
C GLY A 162 -0.37 -4.18 14.04
N GLU A 163 -1.18 -3.83 15.01
CA GLU A 163 -0.81 -2.86 16.04
C GLU A 163 0.40 -3.34 16.85
N PRO A 164 1.40 -2.46 17.07
CA PRO A 164 2.52 -2.75 17.96
C PRO A 164 2.05 -3.19 19.35
N GLY A 165 2.70 -4.20 19.93
CA GLY A 165 2.33 -4.78 21.23
C GLY A 165 1.34 -5.93 21.14
N THR A 166 0.71 -6.18 19.98
CA THR A 166 -0.15 -7.36 19.78
C THR A 166 0.66 -8.59 19.35
N GLU A 167 0.14 -9.77 19.65
CA GLU A 167 0.80 -11.04 19.32
C GLU A 167 0.36 -11.58 17.95
N VAL A 168 1.27 -12.25 17.28
CA VAL A 168 0.98 -13.13 16.14
C VAL A 168 1.76 -14.44 16.32
N THR A 169 1.08 -15.55 16.10
CA THR A 169 1.73 -16.87 16.08
C THR A 169 1.85 -17.32 14.65
N ILE A 170 3.04 -17.72 14.25
CA ILE A 170 3.32 -18.35 12.96
C ILE A 170 3.86 -19.74 13.19
N THR A 171 3.40 -20.72 12.40
CA THR A 171 3.98 -22.05 12.36
C THR A 171 5.00 -22.08 11.23
N ILE A 172 6.24 -22.39 11.55
CA ILE A 172 7.30 -22.51 10.55
C ILE A 172 7.75 -23.96 10.44
N ARG A 173 8.24 -24.32 9.25
CA ARG A 173 8.98 -25.53 9.00
C ARG A 173 10.42 -25.19 8.67
N ARG A 174 11.33 -25.71 9.48
CA ARG A 174 12.78 -25.56 9.34
C ARG A 174 13.39 -26.95 9.26
N ASP A 175 14.09 -27.22 8.17
CA ASP A 175 14.51 -28.57 7.82
C ASP A 175 13.30 -29.51 7.80
N ASP A 176 13.08 -30.47 8.59
CA ASP A 176 11.90 -31.32 8.64
C ASP A 176 11.08 -31.14 9.94
N GLU A 177 11.40 -30.11 10.74
CA GLU A 177 10.71 -29.84 12.00
C GLU A 177 9.72 -28.69 11.87
N GLU A 178 8.51 -28.89 12.39
CA GLU A 178 7.45 -27.88 12.46
C GLU A 178 7.27 -27.41 13.90
N PHE A 179 7.27 -26.10 14.09
CA PHE A 179 7.07 -25.49 15.41
C PHE A 179 6.43 -24.11 15.32
N ASP A 180 5.71 -23.74 16.37
CA ASP A 180 5.06 -22.45 16.48
C ASP A 180 6.02 -21.43 17.10
N VAL A 181 5.98 -20.21 16.53
CA VAL A 181 6.71 -19.05 17.06
C VAL A 181 5.70 -17.94 17.30
N THR A 182 5.49 -17.56 18.56
CA THR A 182 4.68 -16.41 18.93
C THR A 182 5.56 -15.17 19.04
N ILE A 183 5.19 -14.11 18.32
CA ILE A 183 5.98 -12.89 18.19
C ILE A 183 5.10 -11.70 18.55
N ILE A 184 5.59 -10.83 19.41
CA ILE A 184 4.95 -9.54 19.70
C ILE A 184 5.32 -8.57 18.59
N ARG A 185 4.31 -8.01 17.90
CA ARG A 185 4.50 -6.99 16.86
C ARG A 185 5.14 -5.75 17.46
N ASP A 186 5.98 -5.10 16.68
CA ASP A 186 6.68 -3.87 17.05
C ASP A 186 6.63 -2.89 15.85
N ILE A 187 7.06 -1.67 16.10
CA ILE A 187 7.27 -0.70 15.03
C ILE A 187 8.48 -1.15 14.20
N ILE A 188 8.25 -1.46 12.95
CA ILE A 188 9.29 -1.84 11.99
C ILE A 188 9.67 -0.60 11.19
N ASN A 189 10.95 -0.25 11.21
CA ASN A 189 11.51 0.78 10.37
C ASN A 189 12.27 0.12 9.23
N VAL A 190 11.79 0.32 8.00
CA VAL A 190 12.51 -0.11 6.80
C VAL A 190 13.42 1.02 6.37
N MET A 191 14.72 0.78 6.42
CA MET A 191 15.71 1.75 5.97
C MET A 191 15.65 1.87 4.44
N SER A 192 15.67 3.09 3.96
CA SER A 192 15.80 3.39 2.53
C SER A 192 17.24 3.24 2.04
N ILE A 193 18.19 3.29 2.97
CA ILE A 193 19.62 3.16 2.69
C ILE A 193 20.12 1.85 3.29
N GLU A 194 20.68 0.98 2.46
CA GLU A 194 21.18 -0.34 2.86
C GLU A 194 22.69 -0.40 3.03
N GLU A 195 23.43 0.32 2.20
CA GLU A 195 24.89 0.26 2.18
C GLU A 195 25.46 1.69 2.21
N VAL A 196 26.39 1.94 3.13
CA VAL A 196 27.13 3.19 3.25
C VAL A 196 28.57 2.83 3.51
N GLU A 197 29.46 3.04 2.55
CA GLU A 197 30.87 2.68 2.70
C GLU A 197 31.79 3.56 1.85
N MET A 198 33.06 3.65 2.26
CA MET A 198 34.13 4.22 1.42
C MET A 198 34.69 3.15 0.50
N ILE A 199 34.58 3.34 -0.82
CA ILE A 199 35.15 2.45 -1.83
C ILE A 199 36.37 3.12 -2.48
N GLY A 200 37.55 2.60 -2.18
CA GLY A 200 38.82 3.19 -2.67
C GLY A 200 39.16 4.52 -2.00
N GLN A 201 40.00 5.32 -2.66
CA GLN A 201 40.46 6.58 -2.10
C GLN A 201 39.48 7.71 -2.40
N GLY A 202 38.77 8.20 -1.38
CA GLY A 202 37.93 9.38 -1.49
C GLY A 202 36.57 9.17 -2.19
N ILE A 203 36.17 7.93 -2.52
CA ILE A 203 34.89 7.67 -3.14
C ILE A 203 33.92 7.05 -2.09
N GLY A 204 32.88 7.76 -1.77
CA GLY A 204 31.74 7.26 -1.00
C GLY A 204 30.77 6.48 -1.86
N TYR A 205 30.18 5.43 -1.32
CA TYR A 205 29.12 4.64 -1.94
C TYR A 205 27.89 4.61 -1.01
N ILE A 206 26.73 4.93 -1.59
CA ILE A 206 25.44 4.84 -0.90
C ILE A 206 24.49 4.08 -1.80
N ARG A 207 23.86 3.01 -1.27
CA ARG A 207 22.79 2.29 -1.95
C ARG A 207 21.45 2.72 -1.40
N LEU A 208 20.66 3.39 -2.24
CA LEU A 208 19.31 3.86 -1.95
C LEU A 208 18.27 2.93 -2.59
N THR A 209 17.52 2.20 -1.80
CA THR A 209 16.62 1.14 -2.25
C THR A 209 15.17 1.59 -2.46
N SER A 210 14.77 2.71 -1.84
CA SER A 210 13.41 3.28 -2.01
C SER A 210 13.40 4.76 -1.62
N PHE A 211 12.30 5.45 -1.96
CA PHE A 211 12.05 6.83 -1.53
C PHE A 211 10.87 6.89 -0.56
N SER A 212 11.16 6.89 0.74
CA SER A 212 10.18 7.06 1.83
C SER A 212 10.33 8.43 2.48
N ASP A 213 9.43 8.77 3.38
CA ASP A 213 9.50 10.04 4.12
C ASP A 213 10.77 10.18 4.98
N ARG A 214 11.47 9.08 5.26
CA ARG A 214 12.71 9.03 6.04
C ARG A 214 13.97 9.17 5.19
N THR A 215 13.86 8.91 3.89
CA THR A 215 15.02 8.80 2.97
C THR A 215 15.94 10.02 3.01
N TYR A 216 15.37 11.21 3.04
CA TYR A 216 16.19 12.44 3.09
C TYR A 216 17.08 12.48 4.34
N HIS A 217 16.51 12.22 5.52
CA HIS A 217 17.28 12.23 6.77
C HIS A 217 18.34 11.13 6.82
N GLU A 218 18.02 9.95 6.29
CA GLU A 218 18.95 8.84 6.20
C GLU A 218 20.10 9.17 5.24
N LEU A 219 19.80 9.80 4.10
CA LEU A 219 20.82 10.25 3.13
C LEU A 219 21.74 11.30 3.73
N VAL A 220 21.21 12.34 4.35
CA VAL A 220 22.02 13.41 4.97
C VAL A 220 22.93 12.82 6.06
N SER A 221 22.43 11.86 6.84
CA SER A 221 23.24 11.17 7.85
C SER A 221 24.39 10.36 7.21
N ALA A 222 24.10 9.65 6.12
CA ALA A 222 25.10 8.86 5.37
C ALA A 222 26.15 9.76 4.70
N LEU A 223 25.74 10.87 4.10
CA LEU A 223 26.65 11.86 3.50
C LEU A 223 27.60 12.45 4.54
N ASN A 224 27.05 12.91 5.68
CA ASN A 224 27.87 13.44 6.77
C ASN A 224 28.90 12.42 7.30
N GLN A 225 28.51 11.13 7.38
CA GLN A 225 29.43 10.08 7.77
C GLN A 225 30.58 9.94 6.77
N LEU A 226 30.28 9.83 5.47
CA LEU A 226 31.28 9.65 4.42
C LEU A 226 32.17 10.89 4.26
N GLU A 227 31.64 12.09 4.42
CA GLU A 227 32.42 13.33 4.43
C GLU A 227 33.43 13.37 5.60
N ALA A 228 33.00 12.93 6.80
CA ALA A 228 33.91 12.82 7.95
C ALA A 228 35.02 11.79 7.73
N GLU A 229 34.77 10.76 6.88
CA GLU A 229 35.76 9.76 6.46
C GLU A 229 36.66 10.24 5.29
N GLY A 230 36.41 11.47 4.78
CA GLY A 230 37.23 12.09 3.71
C GLY A 230 36.73 11.79 2.29
N MET A 231 35.40 11.66 2.11
CA MET A 231 34.81 11.52 0.77
C MET A 231 35.03 12.74 -0.09
N GLU A 232 35.54 12.54 -1.30
CA GLU A 232 35.73 13.56 -2.34
C GLU A 232 34.75 13.40 -3.51
N GLY A 233 34.14 12.22 -3.66
CA GLY A 233 33.15 11.90 -4.68
C GLY A 233 32.19 10.84 -4.23
N LEU A 234 30.97 10.80 -4.79
CA LEU A 234 29.90 9.92 -4.41
C LEU A 234 29.42 9.05 -5.58
N ILE A 235 29.18 7.78 -5.31
CA ILE A 235 28.36 6.89 -6.13
C ILE A 235 27.05 6.68 -5.39
N LEU A 236 25.95 7.23 -5.92
CA LEU A 236 24.60 6.96 -5.45
C LEU A 236 23.99 5.83 -6.30
N ASP A 237 23.87 4.64 -5.71
CA ASP A 237 23.33 3.45 -6.40
C ASP A 237 21.81 3.38 -6.23
N LEU A 238 21.11 3.55 -7.35
CA LEU A 238 19.63 3.44 -7.44
C LEU A 238 19.18 2.17 -8.15
N ARG A 239 20.07 1.22 -8.37
CA ARG A 239 19.69 -0.04 -9.04
C ARG A 239 18.66 -0.79 -8.19
N PHE A 240 17.60 -1.26 -8.87
CA PHE A 240 16.46 -1.94 -8.26
C PHE A 240 15.62 -1.06 -7.29
N ASN A 241 15.81 0.25 -7.31
CA ASN A 241 14.94 1.18 -6.58
C ASN A 241 13.64 1.36 -7.39
N PRO A 242 12.47 0.95 -6.88
CA PRO A 242 11.20 1.09 -7.60
C PRO A 242 10.65 2.53 -7.58
N GLY A 243 11.30 3.43 -6.86
CA GLY A 243 10.82 4.78 -6.58
C GLY A 243 10.26 4.93 -5.17
N GLY A 244 9.19 5.72 -5.03
CA GLY A 244 8.53 6.03 -3.77
C GLY A 244 7.86 7.39 -3.79
N THR A 245 7.94 8.16 -2.71
CA THR A 245 7.29 9.47 -2.63
C THR A 245 8.01 10.52 -3.47
N LEU A 246 7.25 11.31 -4.21
CA LEU A 246 7.79 12.44 -4.97
C LEU A 246 8.47 13.47 -4.06
N GLY A 247 7.91 13.70 -2.87
CA GLY A 247 8.49 14.62 -1.89
C GLY A 247 9.89 14.21 -1.46
N ALA A 248 10.11 12.93 -1.16
CA ALA A 248 11.42 12.41 -0.81
C ALA A 248 12.41 12.53 -1.98
N ALA A 249 11.96 12.21 -3.20
CA ALA A 249 12.80 12.31 -4.39
C ALA A 249 13.24 13.76 -4.66
N ILE A 250 12.35 14.74 -4.46
CA ILE A 250 12.70 16.17 -4.57
C ILE A 250 13.71 16.56 -3.51
N GLN A 251 13.51 16.19 -2.24
CA GLN A 251 14.45 16.51 -1.15
C GLN A 251 15.83 15.90 -1.38
N VAL A 252 15.87 14.64 -1.85
CA VAL A 252 17.13 13.97 -2.20
C VAL A 252 17.82 14.67 -3.38
N ALA A 253 17.09 15.07 -4.41
CA ALA A 253 17.65 15.77 -5.56
C ALA A 253 18.17 17.16 -5.17
N ASP A 254 17.48 17.87 -4.30
CA ASP A 254 17.86 19.20 -3.82
C ASP A 254 19.21 19.20 -3.10
N GLU A 255 19.60 18.09 -2.45
CA GLU A 255 20.90 17.95 -1.78
C GLU A 255 22.10 18.02 -2.76
N PHE A 256 21.85 17.76 -4.04
CA PHE A 256 22.89 17.76 -5.09
C PHE A 256 22.81 18.97 -6.02
N ILE A 257 21.86 19.89 -5.80
CA ILE A 257 21.63 21.04 -6.67
C ILE A 257 21.82 22.32 -5.85
N ALA A 258 22.69 23.21 -6.34
CA ALA A 258 23.01 24.47 -5.64
C ALA A 258 21.84 25.47 -5.57
N SER A 259 20.85 25.35 -6.46
CA SER A 259 19.59 26.11 -6.46
C SER A 259 18.55 25.37 -7.27
N GLY A 260 17.46 24.95 -6.65
CA GLY A 260 16.30 24.28 -7.24
C GLY A 260 15.05 25.14 -7.15
#